data_a046a43750ad0d44e2f24499ec5f74ae
#
_entry.id   a046a43750ad0d44e2f24499ec5f74ae
#
_cell.length_a   1.000
_cell.length_b   1.000
_cell.length_c   1.000
_cell.angle_alpha   90.00
_cell.angle_beta   90.00
_cell.angle_gamma   90.00
#
_symmetry.space_group_name_H-M   'P 1'
#
loop_
_entity.id
_entity.type
_entity.pdbx_description
1 polymer ?
#
loop_
_entity_poly.entity_id
_entity_poly.type
_entity_poly.pdbx_seq_one_letter_code
_entity_poly.pdbx_strand_id
1 'polypeptide(L)'
;MPVIIRALEAKDRTKWSSMWTKYLNFYDSEVTVKIREMTFTRLIDPKQKVQNCLVAERNGNLIGLVHFIYHAHNWKIEDVCYLQDLFVDPKARCQGVGGALIKKVYSAADLNGTPSVYWMTQDFNVDARVLYDQIGNLTPFIKYSR
;
A
#
# COMPACT_ATOMS: atom_id res chain seq x y z
N MET A 1 11.90 -19.02 -4.69
CA MET A 1 11.04 -19.17 -3.50
C MET A 1 9.80 -18.31 -3.66
N PRO A 2 8.64 -18.82 -3.32
CA PRO A 2 7.39 -18.08 -3.49
C PRO A 2 7.29 -16.89 -2.53
N VAL A 3 6.60 -15.86 -3.00
CA VAL A 3 6.24 -14.72 -2.18
C VAL A 3 4.87 -14.97 -1.55
N ILE A 4 4.77 -14.77 -0.25
CA ILE A 4 3.52 -14.86 0.48
C ILE A 4 3.07 -13.44 0.82
N ILE A 5 1.82 -13.10 0.48
CA ILE A 5 1.23 -11.82 0.84
C ILE A 5 0.21 -12.06 1.95
N ARG A 6 0.40 -11.38 3.05
CA ARG A 6 -0.41 -11.56 4.25
C ARG A 6 -0.64 -10.24 5.00
N ALA A 7 -1.56 -10.26 5.95
CA ALA A 7 -1.79 -9.12 6.82
C ALA A 7 -0.57 -8.82 7.71
N LEU A 8 -0.40 -7.55 8.04
CA LEU A 8 0.61 -7.11 9.01
C LEU A 8 0.29 -7.68 10.40
N GLU A 9 1.32 -8.14 11.09
CA GLU A 9 1.22 -8.68 12.45
C GLU A 9 2.11 -7.91 13.42
N ALA A 10 1.85 -8.07 14.72
CA ALA A 10 2.62 -7.38 15.77
C ALA A 10 4.13 -7.66 15.68
N LYS A 11 4.51 -8.87 15.31
CA LYS A 11 5.93 -9.26 15.16
C LYS A 11 6.66 -8.50 14.05
N ASP A 12 5.93 -7.87 13.15
CA ASP A 12 6.49 -7.20 11.98
C ASP A 12 6.91 -5.76 12.23
N ARG A 13 6.68 -5.23 13.43
CA ARG A 13 6.86 -3.80 13.75
C ARG A 13 8.20 -3.25 13.27
N THR A 14 9.31 -3.87 13.63
CA THR A 14 10.64 -3.36 13.32
C THR A 14 10.90 -3.32 11.82
N LYS A 15 10.58 -4.40 11.12
CA LYS A 15 10.82 -4.48 9.68
C LYS A 15 9.86 -3.57 8.90
N TRP A 16 8.60 -3.53 9.28
CA TRP A 16 7.62 -2.61 8.72
C TRP A 16 8.08 -1.16 8.86
N SER A 17 8.52 -0.78 10.06
CA SER A 17 9.01 0.58 10.32
C SER A 17 10.19 0.94 9.43
N SER A 18 11.14 0.02 9.27
CA SER A 18 12.30 0.22 8.40
C SER A 18 11.90 0.39 6.92
N MET A 19 11.01 -0.45 6.41
CA MET A 19 10.53 -0.35 5.04
C MET A 19 9.75 0.94 4.80
N TRP A 20 8.88 1.32 5.73
CA TRP A 20 8.11 2.55 5.58
C TRP A 20 9.00 3.79 5.65
N THR A 21 10.05 3.78 6.47
CA THR A 21 11.04 4.85 6.49
C THR A 21 11.70 5.02 5.12
N LYS A 22 12.11 3.92 4.47
CA LYS A 22 12.69 3.97 3.12
C LYS A 22 11.72 4.54 2.10
N TYR A 23 10.45 4.13 2.18
CA TYR A 23 9.40 4.66 1.31
C TYR A 23 9.24 6.18 1.49
N LEU A 24 9.13 6.64 2.74
CA LEU A 24 8.97 8.06 3.04
C LEU A 24 10.16 8.87 2.56
N ASN A 25 11.38 8.36 2.78
CA ASN A 25 12.61 9.03 2.32
C ASN A 25 12.66 9.19 0.80
N PHE A 26 12.12 8.23 0.05
CA PHE A 26 12.03 8.34 -1.41
C PHE A 26 11.21 9.56 -1.83
N TYR A 27 10.23 9.96 -1.04
CA TYR A 27 9.38 11.13 -1.29
C TYR A 27 9.83 12.35 -0.48
N ASP A 28 11.06 12.37 0.03
CA ASP A 28 11.61 13.44 0.88
C ASP A 28 10.69 13.77 2.06
N SER A 29 10.11 12.71 2.66
CA SER A 29 9.15 12.83 3.75
C SER A 29 9.59 12.03 4.97
N GLU A 30 9.03 12.41 6.11
CA GLU A 30 9.23 11.69 7.37
C GLU A 30 7.99 11.82 8.25
N VAL A 31 7.86 10.95 9.21
CA VAL A 31 6.80 11.02 10.22
C VAL A 31 7.41 10.95 11.61
N THR A 32 6.73 11.55 12.58
CA THR A 32 7.16 11.50 13.98
C THR A 32 7.03 10.09 14.55
N VAL A 33 7.73 9.81 15.63
CA VAL A 33 7.59 8.54 16.35
C VAL A 33 6.14 8.31 16.77
N LYS A 34 5.47 9.36 17.22
CA LYS A 34 4.07 9.29 17.64
C LYS A 34 3.15 8.85 16.49
N ILE A 35 3.32 9.44 15.30
CA ILE A 35 2.55 9.05 14.10
C ILE A 35 2.83 7.59 13.73
N ARG A 36 4.09 7.21 13.77
CA ARG A 36 4.51 5.84 13.42
C ARG A 36 3.88 4.80 14.34
N GLU A 37 3.93 5.04 15.64
CA GLU A 37 3.33 4.14 16.62
C GLU A 37 1.82 4.08 16.50
N MET A 38 1.16 5.22 16.32
CA MET A 38 -0.28 5.29 16.12
C MET A 38 -0.69 4.54 14.85
N THR A 39 0.04 4.74 13.76
CA THR A 39 -0.25 4.06 12.49
C THR A 39 -0.11 2.55 12.65
N PHE A 40 0.97 2.09 13.24
CA PHE A 40 1.16 0.66 13.46
C PHE A 40 0.04 0.05 14.31
N THR A 41 -0.31 0.71 15.40
CA THR A 41 -1.40 0.27 16.29
C THR A 41 -2.71 0.13 15.53
N ARG A 42 -3.04 1.11 14.68
CA ARG A 42 -4.25 1.06 13.85
C ARG A 42 -4.21 -0.08 12.84
N LEU A 43 -3.07 -0.28 12.18
CA LEU A 43 -2.94 -1.27 11.12
C LEU A 43 -3.09 -2.72 11.64
N ILE A 44 -2.74 -2.99 12.89
CA ILE A 44 -2.85 -4.33 13.47
C ILE A 44 -4.11 -4.52 14.32
N ASP A 45 -4.90 -3.48 14.52
CA ASP A 45 -6.13 -3.55 15.33
C ASP A 45 -7.24 -4.27 14.55
N PRO A 46 -7.68 -5.46 15.01
CA PRO A 46 -8.72 -6.18 14.30
C PRO A 46 -10.10 -5.52 14.35
N LYS A 47 -10.28 -4.51 15.21
CA LYS A 47 -11.55 -3.81 15.37
C LYS A 47 -11.71 -2.65 14.38
N GLN A 48 -10.62 -2.04 13.93
CA GLN A 48 -10.70 -1.00 12.91
C GLN A 48 -10.45 -1.62 11.54
N LYS A 49 -11.20 -1.17 10.53
CA LYS A 49 -11.13 -1.73 9.17
C LYS A 49 -10.89 -0.67 8.11
N VAL A 50 -10.70 0.57 8.52
CA VAL A 50 -10.48 1.69 7.59
C VAL A 50 -9.06 1.66 7.03
N GLN A 51 -8.07 1.52 7.92
CA GLN A 51 -6.64 1.53 7.56
C GLN A 51 -6.11 0.11 7.56
N ASN A 52 -5.43 -0.29 6.47
CA ASN A 52 -5.02 -1.66 6.25
C ASN A 52 -3.60 -1.72 5.72
N CYS A 53 -2.91 -2.82 6.02
CA CYS A 53 -1.58 -3.10 5.49
C CYS A 53 -1.45 -4.58 5.15
N LEU A 54 -0.94 -4.85 3.96
CA LEU A 54 -0.46 -6.17 3.58
C LEU A 54 1.05 -6.10 3.42
N VAL A 55 1.70 -7.20 3.73
CA VAL A 55 3.16 -7.34 3.58
C VAL A 55 3.47 -8.51 2.66
N ALA A 56 4.56 -8.39 1.91
CA ALA A 56 5.11 -9.46 1.09
C ALA A 56 6.28 -10.10 1.81
N GLU A 57 6.23 -11.41 1.99
CA GLU A 57 7.23 -12.19 2.71
C GLU A 57 7.84 -13.24 1.80
N ARG A 58 9.16 -13.36 1.87
CA ARG A 58 9.92 -14.40 1.17
C ARG A 58 10.97 -14.97 2.13
N ASN A 59 10.95 -16.29 2.31
CA ASN A 59 11.89 -16.96 3.23
C ASN A 59 11.87 -16.36 4.66
N GLY A 60 10.72 -15.98 5.17
CA GLY A 60 10.59 -15.38 6.49
C GLY A 60 10.99 -13.91 6.57
N ASN A 61 11.38 -13.28 5.47
CA ASN A 61 11.78 -11.88 5.42
C ASN A 61 10.76 -11.03 4.69
N LEU A 62 10.42 -9.88 5.25
CA LEU A 62 9.54 -8.93 4.58
C LEU A 62 10.32 -8.19 3.48
N ILE A 63 9.76 -8.18 2.28
CA ILE A 63 10.36 -7.55 1.11
C ILE A 63 9.48 -6.47 0.48
N GLY A 64 8.30 -6.24 1.02
CA GLY A 64 7.41 -5.20 0.52
C GLY A 64 6.23 -4.98 1.44
N LEU A 65 5.56 -3.84 1.26
CA LEU A 65 4.34 -3.51 1.98
C LEU A 65 3.41 -2.68 1.09
N VAL A 66 2.13 -2.72 1.41
CA VAL A 66 1.14 -1.83 0.82
C VAL A 66 0.19 -1.36 1.92
N HIS A 67 -0.04 -0.04 1.97
CA HIS A 67 -1.05 0.56 2.83
C HIS A 67 -2.25 0.94 1.98
N PHE A 68 -3.45 0.62 2.45
CA PHE A 68 -4.67 1.03 1.75
C PHE A 68 -5.78 1.37 2.74
N ILE A 69 -6.66 2.26 2.31
CA ILE A 69 -7.66 2.90 3.16
C ILE A 69 -9.01 2.80 2.46
N TYR A 70 -10.04 2.36 3.17
CA TYR A 70 -11.41 2.41 2.68
C TYR A 70 -12.05 3.73 3.13
N HIS A 71 -12.73 4.42 2.21
CA HIS A 71 -13.41 5.65 2.55
C HIS A 71 -14.69 5.85 1.74
N ALA A 72 -15.59 6.67 2.27
CA ALA A 72 -16.85 7.01 1.61
C ALA A 72 -16.60 7.81 0.33
N HIS A 73 -17.50 7.67 -0.61
CA HIS A 73 -17.50 8.43 -1.87
C HIS A 73 -18.92 8.89 -2.16
N ASN A 74 -19.11 10.20 -2.38
CA ASN A 74 -20.46 10.76 -2.52
C ASN A 74 -21.19 10.32 -3.79
N TRP A 75 -20.50 9.75 -4.75
CA TRP A 75 -21.11 9.24 -5.98
C TRP A 75 -21.48 7.76 -5.89
N LYS A 76 -21.24 7.11 -4.75
CA LYS A 76 -21.42 5.66 -4.60
C LYS A 76 -22.11 5.35 -3.27
N ILE A 77 -22.81 4.22 -3.24
CA ILE A 77 -23.36 3.68 -2.01
C ILE A 77 -22.23 3.04 -1.17
N GLU A 78 -21.38 2.25 -1.84
CA GLU A 78 -20.25 1.60 -1.23
C GLU A 78 -19.05 2.55 -1.08
N ASP A 79 -18.17 2.21 -0.15
CA ASP A 79 -16.88 2.88 -0.02
C ASP A 79 -15.99 2.59 -1.23
N VAL A 80 -14.89 3.33 -1.35
CA VAL A 80 -13.81 3.10 -2.31
C VAL A 80 -12.53 2.79 -1.55
N CYS A 81 -11.55 2.22 -2.25
CA CYS A 81 -10.26 1.87 -1.69
C CYS A 81 -9.19 2.81 -2.23
N TYR A 82 -8.52 3.53 -1.34
CA TYR A 82 -7.33 4.32 -1.66
C TYR A 82 -6.08 3.52 -1.31
N LEU A 83 -5.33 3.11 -2.33
CA LEU A 83 -4.03 2.48 -2.16
C LEU A 83 -3.02 3.61 -1.96
N GLN A 84 -2.60 3.84 -0.72
CA GLN A 84 -1.84 5.03 -0.36
C GLN A 84 -0.35 4.87 -0.54
N ASP A 85 0.23 3.77 -0.04
CA ASP A 85 1.67 3.54 -0.07
C ASP A 85 1.94 2.16 -0.66
N LEU A 86 2.92 2.08 -1.55
CA LEU A 86 3.41 0.81 -2.09
C LEU A 86 4.93 0.83 -2.07
N PHE A 87 5.53 -0.12 -1.37
CA PHE A 87 6.98 -0.24 -1.28
C PHE A 87 7.42 -1.67 -1.57
N VAL A 88 8.45 -1.81 -2.37
CA VAL A 88 9.17 -3.08 -2.60
C VAL A 88 10.64 -2.82 -2.34
N ASP A 89 11.28 -3.67 -1.55
CA ASP A 89 12.71 -3.58 -1.28
C ASP A 89 13.48 -3.53 -2.61
N PRO A 90 14.42 -2.60 -2.78
CA PRO A 90 15.18 -2.50 -4.04
C PRO A 90 15.78 -3.81 -4.52
N LYS A 91 16.19 -4.69 -3.61
CA LYS A 91 16.76 -6.01 -3.96
C LYS A 91 15.72 -6.99 -4.48
N ALA A 92 14.42 -6.73 -4.26
CA ALA A 92 13.32 -7.59 -4.68
C ALA A 92 12.53 -6.99 -5.85
N ARG A 93 12.94 -5.86 -6.39
CA ARG A 93 12.26 -5.20 -7.52
C ARG A 93 12.44 -5.98 -8.82
N CYS A 94 11.55 -5.71 -9.79
CA CYS A 94 11.50 -6.37 -11.09
C CYS A 94 11.26 -7.89 -11.00
N GLN A 95 10.63 -8.33 -9.92
CA GLN A 95 10.29 -9.73 -9.66
C GLN A 95 8.80 -9.95 -9.47
N GLY A 96 7.97 -8.95 -9.82
CA GLY A 96 6.52 -9.06 -9.75
C GLY A 96 5.90 -8.81 -8.36
N VAL A 97 6.69 -8.41 -7.37
CA VAL A 97 6.20 -8.22 -5.98
C VAL A 97 5.19 -7.08 -5.89
N GLY A 98 5.49 -5.94 -6.53
CA GLY A 98 4.58 -4.78 -6.53
C GLY A 98 3.23 -5.11 -7.15
N GLY A 99 3.24 -5.76 -8.31
CA GLY A 99 2.02 -6.21 -8.97
C GLY A 99 1.22 -7.20 -8.14
N ALA A 100 1.91 -8.12 -7.47
CA ALA A 100 1.26 -9.08 -6.58
C ALA A 100 0.59 -8.40 -5.39
N LEU A 101 1.23 -7.39 -4.80
CA LEU A 101 0.66 -6.59 -3.72
C LEU A 101 -0.60 -5.85 -4.17
N ILE A 102 -0.54 -5.19 -5.33
CA ILE A 102 -1.70 -4.45 -5.87
C ILE A 102 -2.86 -5.42 -6.14
N LYS A 103 -2.60 -6.56 -6.77
CA LYS A 103 -3.63 -7.56 -7.05
C LYS A 103 -4.26 -8.10 -5.77
N LYS A 104 -3.48 -8.22 -4.71
CA LYS A 104 -4.01 -8.65 -3.41
C LYS A 104 -4.89 -7.57 -2.77
N VAL A 105 -4.57 -6.29 -2.98
CA VAL A 105 -5.46 -5.18 -2.59
C VAL A 105 -6.76 -5.25 -3.39
N TYR A 106 -6.71 -5.52 -4.69
CA TYR A 106 -7.92 -5.70 -5.50
C TYR A 106 -8.81 -6.81 -4.93
N SER A 107 -8.21 -7.95 -4.58
CA SER A 107 -8.96 -9.06 -3.97
C SER A 107 -9.58 -8.67 -2.63
N ALA A 108 -8.82 -7.99 -1.78
CA ALA A 108 -9.32 -7.52 -0.49
C ALA A 108 -10.46 -6.50 -0.66
N ALA A 109 -10.32 -5.59 -1.60
CA ALA A 109 -11.34 -4.60 -1.92
C ALA A 109 -12.62 -5.26 -2.43
N ASP A 110 -12.51 -6.25 -3.31
CA ASP A 110 -13.66 -7.01 -3.80
C ASP A 110 -14.39 -7.72 -2.67
N LEU A 111 -13.67 -8.38 -1.77
CA LEU A 111 -14.25 -9.04 -0.61
C LEU A 111 -14.91 -8.06 0.36
N ASN A 112 -14.41 -6.82 0.43
CA ASN A 112 -14.98 -5.77 1.27
C ASN A 112 -16.17 -5.06 0.62
N GLY A 113 -16.50 -5.39 -0.63
CA GLY A 113 -17.56 -4.71 -1.37
C GLY A 113 -17.18 -3.31 -1.84
N THR A 114 -15.87 -3.05 -2.00
CA THR A 114 -15.34 -1.75 -2.44
C THR A 114 -14.45 -1.94 -3.67
N PRO A 115 -15.01 -2.35 -4.83
CA PRO A 115 -14.19 -2.76 -5.98
C PRO A 115 -13.44 -1.60 -6.64
N SER A 116 -13.80 -0.35 -6.36
CA SER A 116 -13.11 0.80 -6.93
C SER A 116 -11.84 1.06 -6.12
N VAL A 117 -10.69 0.86 -6.74
CA VAL A 117 -9.36 1.08 -6.15
C VAL A 117 -8.63 2.13 -6.97
N TYR A 118 -8.03 3.09 -6.31
CA TYR A 118 -7.24 4.12 -6.98
C TYR A 118 -5.96 4.42 -6.20
N TRP A 119 -4.97 4.95 -6.90
CA TRP A 119 -3.71 5.41 -6.28
C TRP A 119 -3.16 6.57 -7.08
N MET A 120 -2.16 7.23 -6.50
CA MET A 120 -1.47 8.36 -7.10
C MET A 120 0.03 8.07 -7.15
N THR A 121 0.69 8.64 -8.14
CA THR A 121 2.15 8.62 -8.24
C THR A 121 2.60 9.94 -8.84
N GLN A 122 3.87 10.25 -8.71
CA GLN A 122 4.45 11.40 -9.40
C GLN A 122 4.52 11.12 -10.90
N ASP A 123 4.20 12.08 -11.72
CA ASP A 123 4.12 11.90 -13.17
C ASP A 123 5.45 11.47 -13.81
N PHE A 124 6.57 11.86 -13.17
CA PHE A 124 7.90 11.51 -13.63
C PHE A 124 8.41 10.15 -13.09
N ASN A 125 7.62 9.44 -12.29
CA ASN A 125 7.97 8.13 -11.74
C ASN A 125 7.76 7.05 -12.82
N VAL A 126 8.65 7.03 -13.82
CA VAL A 126 8.50 6.23 -15.04
C VAL A 126 8.48 4.74 -14.74
N ASP A 127 9.38 4.27 -13.86
CA ASP A 127 9.49 2.84 -13.55
C ASP A 127 8.20 2.30 -12.91
N ALA A 128 7.64 3.03 -11.95
CA ALA A 128 6.38 2.65 -11.32
C ALA A 128 5.22 2.68 -12.32
N ARG A 129 5.20 3.66 -13.21
CA ARG A 129 4.13 3.82 -14.20
C ARG A 129 4.10 2.70 -15.23
N VAL A 130 5.22 2.07 -15.53
CA VAL A 130 5.24 0.88 -16.40
C VAL A 130 4.36 -0.22 -15.79
N LEU A 131 4.48 -0.47 -14.49
CA LEU A 131 3.62 -1.42 -13.79
C LEU A 131 2.17 -0.94 -13.76
N TYR A 132 1.94 0.32 -13.41
CA TYR A 132 0.59 0.86 -13.25
C TYR A 132 -0.21 0.85 -14.54
N ASP A 133 0.43 1.11 -15.67
CA ASP A 133 -0.23 1.06 -16.98
C ASP A 133 -0.68 -0.36 -17.36
N GLN A 134 -0.06 -1.38 -16.77
CA GLN A 134 -0.43 -2.78 -17.02
C GLN A 134 -1.63 -3.24 -16.18
N ILE A 135 -1.84 -2.66 -15.00
CA ILE A 135 -2.81 -3.15 -14.02
C ILE A 135 -3.88 -2.13 -13.63
N GLY A 136 -3.77 -0.91 -14.11
CA GLY A 136 -4.74 0.16 -13.87
C GLY A 136 -4.88 1.03 -15.11
N ASN A 137 -5.69 2.07 -14.99
CA ASN A 137 -5.93 3.02 -16.05
C ASN A 137 -5.58 4.42 -15.57
N LEU A 138 -4.74 5.12 -16.32
CA LEU A 138 -4.42 6.51 -16.03
C LEU A 138 -5.68 7.37 -16.21
N THR A 139 -6.02 8.17 -15.19
CA THR A 139 -7.15 9.11 -15.26
C THR A 139 -6.64 10.51 -15.60
N PRO A 140 -7.51 11.41 -16.10
CA PRO A 140 -7.12 12.79 -16.38
C PRO A 140 -7.07 13.68 -15.11
N PHE A 141 -7.43 13.16 -13.94
CA PHE A 141 -7.45 13.94 -12.71
C PHE A 141 -6.04 14.25 -12.25
N ILE A 142 -5.82 15.47 -11.79
CA ILE A 142 -4.58 15.92 -11.18
C ILE A 142 -4.87 16.38 -9.75
N LYS A 143 -3.84 16.40 -8.91
CA LYS A 143 -4.00 16.68 -7.49
C LYS A 143 -3.64 18.13 -7.19
N TYR A 144 -4.55 18.84 -6.51
CA TYR A 144 -4.26 20.13 -5.89
C TYR A 144 -4.23 19.95 -4.37
N SER A 145 -3.32 20.62 -3.71
CA SER A 145 -3.25 20.64 -2.24
C SER A 145 -3.17 22.07 -1.73
N ARG A 146 -3.62 22.27 -0.47
CA ARG A 146 -3.51 23.56 0.22
C ARG A 146 -2.08 23.82 0.70
#